data_210e29d77ac1657e56d392c57ff993c0
#
_entry.id   210e29d77ac1657e56d392c57ff993c0
#
_cell.length_a   1.000
_cell.length_b   1.000
_cell.length_c   1.000
_cell.angle_alpha   90.00
_cell.angle_beta   90.00
_cell.angle_gamma   90.00
#
_symmetry.space_group_name_H-M   'P 1'
#
loop_
_entity.id
_entity.type
_entity.pdbx_description
1 polymer ?
#
loop_
_entity_poly.entity_id
_entity_poly.type
_entity_poly.pdbx_seq_one_letter_code
_entity_poly.pdbx_strand_id
1 'polypeptide(L)'
;SARGNFLTKHLNVWTNAGSAWMDMEAWARCADQTLRDREAEFDGAEAYGGLDLAQKNDFAAKVKVIERDGFWNVFTRLYYNQAAVDESPVAQMPGWVEEGYVIVNEGNLTDFDVIADDMREDCKRHDMQEIGFDPALSMYFAGKLVEEGLPLVEIAQRSAFFTQVLIQVENL
;
A
#
# COMPACT_ATOMS: atom_id res chain seq x y z
N SER A 1 18.23 -13.85 18.88
CA SER A 1 19.68 -14.09 19.11
C SER A 1 20.19 -13.16 20.20
N ALA A 2 21.28 -13.55 20.91
CA ALA A 2 21.89 -12.73 21.98
C ALA A 2 22.34 -11.35 21.46
N ARG A 3 22.79 -11.26 20.20
CA ARG A 3 23.16 -10.01 19.52
C ARG A 3 21.95 -9.06 19.35
N GLY A 4 20.80 -9.58 18.93
CA GLY A 4 19.56 -8.80 18.79
C GLY A 4 19.10 -8.22 20.13
N ASN A 5 19.10 -9.04 21.18
CA ASN A 5 18.78 -8.59 22.53
C ASN A 5 19.76 -7.49 23.06
N PHE A 6 21.04 -7.63 22.77
CA PHE A 6 22.03 -6.62 23.14
C PHE A 6 21.78 -5.29 22.42
N LEU A 7 21.61 -5.32 21.10
CA LEU A 7 21.36 -4.14 20.28
C LEU A 7 20.08 -3.41 20.72
N THR A 8 18.99 -4.15 20.94
CA THR A 8 17.70 -3.56 21.34
C THR A 8 17.75 -2.99 22.77
N LYS A 9 18.27 -3.76 23.74
CA LYS A 9 18.20 -3.38 25.16
C LYS A 9 19.27 -2.39 25.60
N HIS A 10 20.43 -2.42 24.96
CA HIS A 10 21.56 -1.59 25.38
C HIS A 10 21.90 -0.44 24.45
N LEU A 11 21.60 -0.57 23.16
CA LEU A 11 21.88 0.46 22.15
C LEU A 11 20.62 1.11 21.58
N ASN A 12 19.43 0.69 22.04
CA ASN A 12 18.13 1.17 21.55
C ASN A 12 17.98 1.09 20.03
N VAL A 13 18.63 0.10 19.42
CA VAL A 13 18.58 -0.16 17.98
C VAL A 13 17.44 -1.14 17.72
N TRP A 14 16.54 -0.77 16.84
CA TRP A 14 15.51 -1.69 16.35
C TRP A 14 16.18 -2.86 15.63
N THR A 15 15.98 -4.06 16.13
CA THR A 15 16.47 -5.28 15.49
C THR A 15 15.28 -6.15 15.16
N ASN A 16 15.42 -6.96 14.12
CA ASN A 16 14.46 -8.02 13.87
C ASN A 16 14.35 -8.89 15.11
N ALA A 17 13.14 -9.06 15.64
CA ALA A 17 12.90 -10.07 16.66
C ALA A 17 13.38 -11.42 16.11
N GLY A 18 13.87 -12.32 16.95
CA GLY A 18 14.40 -13.63 16.53
C GLY A 18 13.36 -14.54 15.84
N SER A 19 12.16 -14.03 15.58
CA SER A 19 11.04 -14.61 14.84
C SER A 19 10.43 -13.63 13.85
N ALA A 20 11.16 -12.59 13.39
CA ALA A 20 10.65 -11.70 12.36
C ALA A 20 10.39 -12.51 11.09
N TRP A 21 9.20 -12.38 10.54
CA TRP A 21 8.81 -13.04 9.30
C TRP A 21 9.65 -12.57 8.11
N MET A 22 10.07 -11.31 8.09
CA MET A 22 10.79 -10.72 6.97
C MET A 22 12.19 -10.24 7.40
N ASP A 23 13.20 -10.41 6.54
CA ASP A 23 14.51 -9.81 6.69
C ASP A 23 14.44 -8.30 6.39
N MET A 24 14.43 -7.47 7.42
CA MET A 24 14.32 -6.03 7.27
C MET A 24 15.57 -5.38 6.61
N GLU A 25 16.73 -6.03 6.64
CA GLU A 25 17.90 -5.54 5.91
C GLU A 25 17.74 -5.82 4.40
N ALA A 26 17.20 -6.99 4.04
CA ALA A 26 16.82 -7.30 2.65
C ALA A 26 15.73 -6.36 2.15
N TRP A 27 14.68 -6.15 2.95
CA TRP A 27 13.61 -5.20 2.64
C TRP A 27 14.13 -3.78 2.37
N ALA A 28 15.04 -3.28 3.22
CA ALA A 28 15.62 -1.95 3.03
C ALA A 28 16.46 -1.82 1.74
N ARG A 29 17.07 -2.92 1.28
CA ARG A 29 17.79 -2.93 0.00
C ARG A 29 16.88 -2.89 -1.23
N CYS A 30 15.60 -3.23 -1.09
CA CYS A 30 14.61 -3.12 -2.16
C CYS A 30 14.16 -1.67 -2.40
N ALA A 31 14.48 -0.72 -1.50
CA ALA A 31 14.06 0.66 -1.62
C ALA A 31 14.75 1.37 -2.80
N ASP A 32 13.96 1.78 -3.78
CA ASP A 32 14.38 2.69 -4.86
C ASP A 32 13.70 4.05 -4.65
N GLN A 33 14.46 5.02 -4.14
CA GLN A 33 13.96 6.37 -3.85
C GLN A 33 13.53 7.14 -5.11
N THR A 34 13.95 6.70 -6.30
CA THR A 34 13.63 7.35 -7.57
C THR A 34 12.45 6.73 -8.29
N LEU A 35 11.97 5.57 -7.85
CA LEU A 35 10.92 4.80 -8.53
C LEU A 35 9.64 5.62 -8.74
N ARG A 36 9.24 6.38 -7.75
CA ARG A 36 8.05 7.24 -7.81
C ARG A 36 8.14 8.30 -8.90
N ASP A 37 9.30 8.94 -9.06
CA ASP A 37 9.52 9.97 -10.07
C ASP A 37 9.55 9.40 -11.49
N ARG A 38 9.83 8.11 -11.61
CA ARG A 38 9.91 7.36 -12.87
C ARG A 38 8.66 6.53 -13.18
N GLU A 39 7.56 6.74 -12.45
CA GLU A 39 6.32 5.97 -12.65
C GLU A 39 5.81 6.01 -14.10
N ALA A 40 6.01 7.13 -14.80
CA ALA A 40 5.64 7.27 -16.20
C ALA A 40 6.39 6.33 -17.17
N GLU A 41 7.54 5.80 -16.77
CA GLU A 41 8.27 4.80 -17.58
C GLU A 41 7.52 3.47 -17.69
N PHE A 42 6.52 3.25 -16.82
CA PHE A 42 5.70 2.05 -16.76
C PHE A 42 4.33 2.21 -17.46
N ASP A 43 4.08 3.34 -18.13
CA ASP A 43 2.82 3.55 -18.85
C ASP A 43 2.59 2.46 -19.91
N GLY A 44 1.40 1.89 -19.95
CA GLY A 44 1.03 0.79 -20.81
C GLY A 44 1.46 -0.61 -20.33
N ALA A 45 2.21 -0.70 -19.21
CA ALA A 45 2.60 -1.99 -18.67
C ALA A 45 1.42 -2.73 -18.04
N GLU A 46 1.48 -4.07 -18.06
CA GLU A 46 0.60 -4.93 -17.29
C GLU A 46 0.79 -4.66 -15.79
N ALA A 47 -0.32 -4.47 -15.08
CA ALA A 47 -0.31 -4.09 -13.67
C ALA A 47 -1.39 -4.82 -12.88
N TYR A 48 -1.12 -5.03 -11.61
CA TYR A 48 -2.05 -5.56 -10.62
C TYR A 48 -2.23 -4.56 -9.49
N GLY A 49 -3.43 -4.49 -8.93
CA GLY A 49 -3.76 -3.54 -7.86
C GLY A 49 -4.21 -4.21 -6.57
N GLY A 50 -4.08 -3.48 -5.48
CA GLY A 50 -4.67 -3.80 -4.19
C GLY A 50 -5.24 -2.56 -3.53
N LEU A 51 -6.39 -2.71 -2.86
CA LEU A 51 -7.10 -1.64 -2.18
C LEU A 51 -7.51 -2.07 -0.78
N ASP A 52 -7.15 -1.27 0.20
CA ASP A 52 -7.63 -1.36 1.58
C ASP A 52 -8.25 -0.02 1.97
N LEU A 53 -9.55 -0.04 2.30
CA LEU A 53 -10.29 1.18 2.61
C LEU A 53 -10.48 1.37 4.11
N ALA A 54 -10.15 2.56 4.59
CA ALA A 54 -10.44 3.01 5.94
C ALA A 54 -11.06 4.41 5.92
N GLN A 55 -12.06 4.65 6.79
CA GLN A 55 -12.83 5.89 6.74
C GLN A 55 -12.31 7.00 7.66
N LYS A 56 -11.75 6.67 8.84
CA LYS A 56 -11.58 7.70 9.87
C LYS A 56 -10.20 7.73 10.53
N ASN A 57 -9.81 6.68 11.21
CA ASN A 57 -8.65 6.68 12.12
C ASN A 57 -7.50 5.81 11.61
N ASP A 58 -7.57 5.36 10.38
CA ASP A 58 -6.57 4.53 9.72
C ASP A 58 -6.39 4.99 8.28
N PHE A 59 -5.25 4.67 7.68
CA PHE A 59 -5.01 4.96 6.29
C PHE A 59 -5.87 4.10 5.38
N ALA A 60 -6.49 4.71 4.38
CA ALA A 60 -6.83 3.95 3.19
C ALA A 60 -5.58 3.83 2.32
N ALA A 61 -5.39 2.69 1.71
CA ALA A 61 -4.20 2.39 0.91
C ALA A 61 -4.57 1.84 -0.46
N LYS A 62 -3.89 2.33 -1.48
CA LYS A 62 -3.90 1.76 -2.82
C LYS A 62 -2.49 1.34 -3.18
N VAL A 63 -2.32 0.13 -3.67
CA VAL A 63 -1.04 -0.40 -4.13
C VAL A 63 -1.18 -0.82 -5.60
N LYS A 64 -0.16 -0.51 -6.40
CA LYS A 64 -0.01 -1.01 -7.76
C LYS A 64 1.31 -1.75 -7.87
N VAL A 65 1.29 -2.90 -8.52
CA VAL A 65 2.45 -3.78 -8.71
C VAL A 65 2.64 -4.04 -10.19
N ILE A 66 3.85 -3.83 -10.67
CA ILE A 66 4.25 -4.02 -12.06
C ILE A 66 5.53 -4.84 -12.10
N GLU A 67 5.50 -5.98 -12.77
CA GLU A 67 6.71 -6.76 -13.04
C GLU A 67 7.42 -6.18 -14.27
N ARG A 68 8.70 -5.89 -14.14
CA ARG A 68 9.54 -5.43 -15.24
C ARG A 68 10.99 -5.85 -15.04
N ASP A 69 11.55 -6.47 -16.04
CA ASP A 69 12.94 -6.91 -16.07
C ASP A 69 13.32 -7.84 -14.90
N GLY A 70 12.37 -8.65 -14.42
CA GLY A 70 12.53 -9.55 -13.29
C GLY A 70 12.42 -8.89 -11.92
N PHE A 71 11.99 -7.64 -11.86
CA PHE A 71 11.73 -6.90 -10.61
C PHE A 71 10.24 -6.61 -10.44
N TRP A 72 9.76 -6.77 -9.21
CA TRP A 72 8.45 -6.31 -8.80
C TRP A 72 8.52 -4.86 -8.34
N ASN A 73 8.01 -3.95 -9.17
CA ASN A 73 7.96 -2.52 -8.86
C ASN A 73 6.64 -2.22 -8.15
N VAL A 74 6.73 -1.72 -6.92
CA VAL A 74 5.56 -1.49 -6.04
C VAL A 74 5.36 0.00 -5.85
N PHE A 75 4.20 0.50 -6.28
CA PHE A 75 3.78 1.89 -6.12
C PHE A 75 2.65 1.95 -5.11
N THR A 76 2.87 2.65 -4.00
CA THR A 76 1.90 2.78 -2.91
C THR A 76 1.43 4.22 -2.78
N ARG A 77 0.12 4.41 -2.60
CA ARG A 77 -0.50 5.68 -2.21
C ARG A 77 -1.32 5.50 -0.95
N LEU A 78 -1.13 6.37 0.00
CA LEU A 78 -1.89 6.40 1.25
C LEU A 78 -2.82 7.61 1.23
N TYR A 79 -4.04 7.43 1.73
CA TYR A 79 -5.04 8.49 1.80
C TYR A 79 -5.49 8.65 3.24
N TYR A 80 -5.65 9.90 3.66
CA TYR A 80 -6.06 10.22 5.02
C TYR A 80 -6.90 11.50 5.04
N ASN A 81 -7.73 11.68 6.05
CA ASN A 81 -8.47 12.91 6.25
C ASN A 81 -7.68 13.91 7.12
N GLN A 82 -7.92 15.21 6.94
CA GLN A 82 -7.18 16.28 7.62
C GLN A 82 -7.28 16.17 9.14
N ALA A 83 -8.47 15.87 9.69
CA ALA A 83 -8.64 15.75 11.13
C ALA A 83 -7.75 14.66 11.73
N ALA A 84 -7.61 13.52 11.03
CA ALA A 84 -6.75 12.44 11.48
C ALA A 84 -5.24 12.77 11.36
N VAL A 85 -4.87 13.59 10.37
CA VAL A 85 -3.49 14.13 10.28
C VAL A 85 -3.19 15.03 11.46
N ASP A 86 -4.11 15.97 11.79
CA ASP A 86 -3.94 16.95 12.87
C ASP A 86 -3.89 16.28 14.27
N GLU A 87 -4.62 15.19 14.46
CA GLU A 87 -4.67 14.42 15.69
C GLU A 87 -3.59 13.31 15.77
N SER A 88 -2.81 13.12 14.71
CA SER A 88 -1.85 12.01 14.62
C SER A 88 -0.73 12.13 15.66
N PRO A 89 -0.48 11.09 16.46
CA PRO A 89 0.68 11.05 17.36
C PRO A 89 2.00 10.78 16.64
N VAL A 90 1.99 10.55 15.34
CA VAL A 90 3.17 10.20 14.54
C VAL A 90 3.92 11.46 14.15
N ALA A 91 5.09 11.68 14.74
CA ALA A 91 5.90 12.90 14.53
C ALA A 91 6.32 13.11 13.05
N GLN A 92 6.40 12.05 12.26
CA GLN A 92 6.76 12.08 10.84
C GLN A 92 5.59 12.43 9.92
N MET A 93 4.35 12.45 10.41
CA MET A 93 3.15 12.67 9.60
C MET A 93 3.21 13.93 8.73
N PRO A 94 3.58 15.11 9.26
CA PRO A 94 3.68 16.32 8.42
C PRO A 94 4.69 16.17 7.27
N GLY A 95 5.82 15.53 7.51
CA GLY A 95 6.81 15.26 6.45
C GLY A 95 6.27 14.34 5.36
N TRP A 96 5.57 13.29 5.72
CA TRP A 96 4.95 12.38 4.73
C TRP A 96 3.89 13.06 3.89
N VAL A 97 3.13 13.99 4.47
CA VAL A 97 2.16 14.82 3.73
C VAL A 97 2.89 15.78 2.79
N GLU A 98 3.91 16.50 3.27
CA GLU A 98 4.69 17.46 2.48
C GLU A 98 5.41 16.77 1.31
N GLU A 99 5.97 15.60 1.55
CA GLU A 99 6.62 14.76 0.52
C GLU A 99 5.60 14.05 -0.40
N GLY A 100 4.30 14.14 -0.10
CA GLY A 100 3.21 13.56 -0.89
C GLY A 100 3.12 12.03 -0.82
N TYR A 101 3.63 11.40 0.23
CA TYR A 101 3.39 9.98 0.51
C TYR A 101 1.97 9.74 1.03
N VAL A 102 1.40 10.75 1.68
CA VAL A 102 0.02 10.74 2.18
C VAL A 102 -0.78 11.81 1.45
N ILE A 103 -1.81 11.40 0.75
CA ILE A 103 -2.77 12.28 0.08
C ILE A 103 -3.85 12.63 1.12
N VAL A 104 -4.02 13.93 1.37
CA VAL A 104 -4.94 14.41 2.41
C VAL A 104 -6.13 15.10 1.78
N ASN A 105 -7.33 14.70 2.19
CA ASN A 105 -8.56 15.43 1.88
C ASN A 105 -9.06 16.22 3.10
N GLU A 106 -9.80 17.29 2.87
CA GLU A 106 -10.43 18.09 3.92
C GLU A 106 -11.48 17.28 4.70
N GLY A 107 -11.71 17.67 5.97
CA GLY A 107 -12.74 17.10 6.82
C GLY A 107 -12.25 16.00 7.73
N ASN A 108 -13.18 15.16 8.20
CA ASN A 108 -12.95 14.14 9.23
C ASN A 108 -13.21 12.71 8.76
N LEU A 109 -13.42 12.51 7.48
CA LEU A 109 -13.54 11.21 6.81
C LEU A 109 -12.68 11.20 5.56
N THR A 110 -12.10 10.05 5.26
CA THR A 110 -11.38 9.84 4.01
C THR A 110 -12.35 9.89 2.83
N ASP A 111 -12.02 10.70 1.84
CA ASP A 111 -12.83 10.87 0.63
C ASP A 111 -12.49 9.76 -0.38
N PHE A 112 -13.42 8.85 -0.54
CA PHE A 112 -13.26 7.71 -1.46
C PHE A 112 -13.37 8.11 -2.94
N ASP A 113 -13.95 9.26 -3.28
CA ASP A 113 -13.97 9.73 -4.67
C ASP A 113 -12.56 10.10 -5.15
N VAL A 114 -11.70 10.61 -4.27
CA VAL A 114 -10.25 10.84 -4.58
C VAL A 114 -9.55 9.52 -4.92
N ILE A 115 -9.84 8.47 -4.15
CA ILE A 115 -9.28 7.12 -4.41
C ILE A 115 -9.81 6.57 -5.74
N ALA A 116 -11.10 6.76 -6.01
CA ALA A 116 -11.72 6.34 -7.26
C ALA A 116 -11.10 7.01 -8.48
N ASP A 117 -10.84 8.30 -8.40
CA ASP A 117 -10.21 9.04 -9.49
C ASP A 117 -8.78 8.57 -9.75
N ASP A 118 -8.00 8.30 -8.71
CA ASP A 118 -6.67 7.69 -8.83
C ASP A 118 -6.71 6.29 -9.45
N MET A 119 -7.73 5.47 -9.11
CA MET A 119 -7.89 4.15 -9.71
C MET A 119 -8.26 4.23 -11.20
N ARG A 120 -9.14 5.17 -11.56
CA ARG A 120 -9.48 5.43 -12.97
C ARG A 120 -8.26 5.87 -13.77
N GLU A 121 -7.40 6.69 -13.18
CA GLU A 121 -6.16 7.13 -13.81
C GLU A 121 -5.17 5.97 -13.99
N ASP A 122 -5.03 5.10 -12.99
CA ASP A 122 -4.21 3.89 -13.13
C ASP A 122 -4.71 2.99 -14.28
N CYS A 123 -6.04 2.79 -14.40
CA CYS A 123 -6.61 1.98 -15.48
C CYS A 123 -6.48 2.63 -16.87
N LYS A 124 -6.30 3.96 -16.97
CA LYS A 124 -6.00 4.64 -18.24
C LYS A 124 -4.54 4.52 -18.62
N ARG A 125 -3.65 4.56 -17.61
CA ARG A 125 -2.20 4.56 -17.82
C ARG A 125 -1.62 3.17 -18.02
N HIS A 126 -2.21 2.16 -17.38
CA HIS A 126 -1.68 0.80 -17.34
C HIS A 126 -2.72 -0.22 -17.81
N ASP A 127 -2.23 -1.36 -18.29
CA ASP A 127 -3.07 -2.53 -18.56
C ASP A 127 -3.38 -3.26 -17.24
N MET A 128 -4.33 -2.68 -16.48
CA MET A 128 -4.72 -3.20 -15.17
C MET A 128 -5.48 -4.51 -15.31
N GLN A 129 -4.91 -5.61 -14.83
CA GLN A 129 -5.48 -6.95 -14.91
C GLN A 129 -6.53 -7.19 -13.82
N GLU A 130 -6.15 -6.99 -12.57
CA GLU A 130 -7.03 -7.17 -11.41
C GLU A 130 -6.67 -6.17 -10.30
N ILE A 131 -7.70 -5.70 -9.58
CA ILE A 131 -7.54 -4.88 -8.38
C ILE A 131 -8.26 -5.57 -7.23
N GLY A 132 -7.48 -6.22 -6.36
CA GLY A 132 -7.99 -6.91 -5.19
C GLY A 132 -8.47 -5.95 -4.11
N PHE A 133 -9.64 -6.23 -3.49
CA PHE A 133 -10.17 -5.41 -2.39
C PHE A 133 -10.85 -6.24 -1.31
N ASP A 134 -10.86 -5.73 -0.05
CA ASP A 134 -11.66 -6.29 1.04
C ASP A 134 -13.11 -5.82 0.92
N PRO A 135 -14.10 -6.73 0.83
CA PRO A 135 -15.51 -6.35 0.69
C PRO A 135 -16.11 -5.67 1.94
N ALA A 136 -15.48 -5.75 3.11
CA ALA A 136 -16.09 -5.35 4.38
C ALA A 136 -16.54 -3.87 4.42
N LEU A 137 -15.79 -2.94 3.82
CA LEU A 137 -16.14 -1.50 3.76
C LEU A 137 -16.40 -0.98 2.34
N SER A 138 -16.16 -1.80 1.33
CA SER A 138 -16.00 -1.32 -0.04
C SER A 138 -17.08 -1.75 -1.02
N MET A 139 -18.10 -2.53 -0.61
CA MET A 139 -19.11 -3.09 -1.51
C MET A 139 -19.81 -2.03 -2.39
N TYR A 140 -20.28 -0.94 -1.79
CA TYR A 140 -20.95 0.12 -2.57
C TYR A 140 -19.96 0.86 -3.48
N PHE A 141 -18.79 1.19 -2.95
CA PHE A 141 -17.71 1.85 -3.68
C PHE A 141 -17.22 1.00 -4.84
N ALA A 142 -16.90 -0.27 -4.57
CA ALA A 142 -16.44 -1.22 -5.58
C ALA A 142 -17.50 -1.49 -6.65
N GLY A 143 -18.77 -1.63 -6.27
CA GLY A 143 -19.87 -1.83 -7.20
C GLY A 143 -19.96 -0.72 -8.25
N LYS A 144 -19.83 0.55 -7.86
CA LYS A 144 -19.80 1.69 -8.78
C LYS A 144 -18.65 1.59 -9.78
N LEU A 145 -17.44 1.25 -9.32
CA LEU A 145 -16.26 1.16 -10.18
C LEU A 145 -16.31 -0.06 -11.12
N VAL A 146 -16.88 -1.18 -10.67
CA VAL A 146 -17.14 -2.35 -11.51
C VAL A 146 -18.15 -2.01 -12.63
N GLU A 147 -19.22 -1.27 -12.32
CA GLU A 147 -20.17 -0.78 -13.33
C GLU A 147 -19.51 0.14 -14.37
N GLU A 148 -18.48 0.88 -13.97
CA GLU A 148 -17.63 1.70 -14.85
C GLU A 148 -16.63 0.87 -15.68
N GLY A 149 -16.48 -0.43 -15.38
CA GLY A 149 -15.60 -1.36 -16.10
C GLY A 149 -14.20 -1.53 -15.51
N LEU A 150 -13.94 -1.06 -14.28
CA LEU A 150 -12.67 -1.32 -13.62
C LEU A 150 -12.58 -2.79 -13.16
N PRO A 151 -11.41 -3.45 -13.26
CA PRO A 151 -11.24 -4.87 -12.98
C PRO A 151 -11.08 -5.18 -11.48
N LEU A 152 -12.09 -4.82 -10.65
CA LEU A 152 -12.08 -5.08 -9.22
C LEU A 152 -12.47 -6.53 -8.93
N VAL A 153 -11.74 -7.17 -8.00
CA VAL A 153 -11.94 -8.55 -7.56
C VAL A 153 -12.01 -8.61 -6.04
N GLU A 154 -13.04 -9.23 -5.49
CA GLU A 154 -13.17 -9.42 -4.05
C GLU A 154 -12.13 -10.41 -3.53
N ILE A 155 -11.40 -10.01 -2.50
CA ILE A 155 -10.45 -10.88 -1.78
C ILE A 155 -10.96 -11.13 -0.37
N ALA A 156 -11.46 -12.34 -0.15
CA ALA A 156 -11.91 -12.74 1.18
C ALA A 156 -10.75 -12.79 2.17
N GLN A 157 -10.89 -12.07 3.29
CA GLN A 157 -9.91 -12.01 4.39
C GLN A 157 -9.88 -13.33 5.20
N ARG A 158 -9.42 -14.42 4.54
CA ARG A 158 -9.32 -15.75 5.17
C ARG A 158 -7.85 -16.12 5.39
N SER A 159 -7.49 -16.47 6.62
CA SER A 159 -6.12 -16.85 7.00
C SER A 159 -5.52 -17.94 6.11
N ALA A 160 -6.30 -18.94 5.70
CA ALA A 160 -5.82 -20.02 4.83
C ALA A 160 -5.39 -19.52 3.43
N PHE A 161 -6.09 -18.52 2.87
CA PHE A 161 -5.72 -17.90 1.61
C PHE A 161 -4.43 -17.10 1.74
N PHE A 162 -4.35 -16.21 2.73
CA PHE A 162 -3.18 -15.37 2.95
C PHE A 162 -1.93 -16.17 3.31
N THR A 163 -2.05 -17.29 4.04
CA THR A 163 -0.90 -18.14 4.36
C THR A 163 -0.18 -18.62 3.09
N GLN A 164 -0.92 -19.04 2.07
CA GLN A 164 -0.30 -19.51 0.82
C GLN A 164 0.38 -18.35 0.05
N VAL A 165 -0.26 -17.20 -0.02
CA VAL A 165 0.29 -16.00 -0.67
C VAL A 165 1.56 -15.53 0.05
N LEU A 166 1.53 -15.47 1.38
CA LEU A 166 2.69 -15.05 2.19
C LEU A 166 3.90 -15.98 2.01
N ILE A 167 3.67 -17.31 1.92
CA ILE A 167 4.74 -18.26 1.61
C ILE A 167 5.35 -18.00 0.23
N GLN A 168 4.54 -17.62 -0.76
CA GLN A 168 5.05 -17.28 -2.09
C GLN A 168 5.90 -16.01 -2.04
N VAL A 169 5.43 -14.96 -1.34
CA VAL A 169 6.18 -13.70 -1.18
C VAL A 169 7.50 -13.92 -0.44
N GLU A 170 7.53 -14.82 0.56
CA GLU A 170 8.76 -15.16 1.31
C GLU A 170 9.83 -15.85 0.43
N ASN A 171 9.41 -16.47 -0.67
CA ASN A 171 10.30 -17.21 -1.59
C ASN A 171 10.72 -16.39 -2.83
N LEU A 172 10.29 -15.13 -2.95
CA LEU A 172 10.76 -14.19 -3.97
C LEU A 172 12.13 -13.61 -3.57
#